data_7433ef5d8215d842b86b6b1b7461f087
#
_entry.id   7433ef5d8215d842b86b6b1b7461f087
#
_cell.length_a   1.000
_cell.length_b   1.000
_cell.length_c   1.000
_cell.angle_alpha   90.00
_cell.angle_beta   90.00
_cell.angle_gamma   90.00
#
_symmetry.space_group_name_H-M   'P 1'
#
loop_
_entity.id
_entity.type
_entity.pdbx_description
1 polymer ?
#
loop_
_entity_poly.entity_id
_entity_poly.type
_entity_poly.pdbx_seq_one_letter_code
_entity_poly.pdbx_strand_id
1 'polypeptide(L)'
;LELALAARNATEPVLVLCGVRFMAETAHILNPEKKVLLPSPDAGCPLADYLTPGMILEAKVKYPDAAVVVYINSTAECKAVSDSVCTSGNAVRIVKSLKQRRIIFGPDTNLASYVQSALPDKEIIPIAEGGHCYVHVKFDTEDLKEVKAAGIPIMVHPECPASIRAHADHVTSTGKMAEIARTGSAWYICTEVGMLDRLKELCPGQSFIGLEEAVCADMKKITLQELISCMRNLSGEVTVPPEVMEGAKRALEYMISVP
;
A
#
# COMPACT_ATOMS: atom_id res chain seq x y z
N LEU A 1 -1.52 0.25 -7.33
CA LEU A 1 -2.37 -0.30 -8.40
C LEU A 1 -2.15 0.43 -9.72
N GLU A 2 -2.19 1.77 -9.75
CA GLU A 2 -2.03 2.58 -10.97
C GLU A 2 -0.74 2.26 -11.75
N LEU A 3 0.41 2.15 -11.05
CA LEU A 3 1.68 1.78 -11.67
C LEU A 3 1.65 0.37 -12.29
N ALA A 4 1.01 -0.59 -11.63
CA ALA A 4 0.90 -1.95 -12.15
C ALA A 4 -0.02 -2.01 -13.38
N LEU A 5 -1.08 -1.21 -13.42
CA LEU A 5 -1.95 -1.07 -14.59
C LEU A 5 -1.26 -0.30 -15.73
N ALA A 6 -0.51 0.73 -15.41
CA ALA A 6 0.31 1.44 -16.40
C ALA A 6 1.35 0.49 -17.04
N ALA A 7 2.00 -0.34 -16.22
CA ALA A 7 2.90 -1.38 -16.67
C ALA A 7 2.23 -2.38 -17.64
N ARG A 8 0.97 -2.75 -17.37
CA ARG A 8 0.19 -3.65 -18.23
C ARG A 8 -0.10 -3.03 -19.61
N ASN A 9 -0.29 -1.72 -19.66
CA ASN A 9 -0.61 -1.00 -20.89
C ASN A 9 0.65 -0.55 -21.67
N ALA A 10 1.84 -0.66 -21.07
CA ALA A 10 3.09 -0.34 -21.75
C ALA A 10 3.39 -1.36 -22.86
N THR A 11 3.93 -0.89 -23.97
CA THR A 11 4.33 -1.74 -25.11
C THR A 11 5.76 -2.26 -24.99
N GLU A 12 6.53 -1.65 -24.10
CA GLU A 12 7.95 -1.95 -23.90
C GLU A 12 8.13 -3.33 -23.22
N PRO A 13 9.12 -4.12 -23.69
CA PRO A 13 9.38 -5.45 -23.14
C PRO A 13 10.12 -5.41 -21.79
N VAL A 14 10.69 -4.26 -21.43
CA VAL A 14 11.44 -4.05 -20.18
C VAL A 14 10.80 -2.93 -19.38
N LEU A 15 10.50 -3.23 -18.13
CA LEU A 15 9.94 -2.28 -17.16
C LEU A 15 10.96 -2.03 -16.05
N VAL A 16 11.33 -0.79 -15.80
CA VAL A 16 12.13 -0.41 -14.63
C VAL A 16 11.20 0.21 -13.59
N LEU A 17 11.06 -0.45 -12.45
CA LEU A 17 10.17 -0.01 -11.38
C LEU A 17 10.97 0.68 -10.26
N CYS A 18 10.85 2.00 -10.16
CA CYS A 18 11.40 2.78 -9.04
C CYS A 18 10.43 2.72 -7.85
N GLY A 19 10.36 1.55 -7.23
CA GLY A 19 9.50 1.23 -6.09
C GLY A 19 10.18 0.21 -5.19
N VAL A 20 9.40 -0.51 -4.40
CA VAL A 20 9.91 -1.57 -3.52
C VAL A 20 9.57 -2.97 -4.07
N ARG A 21 10.25 -4.00 -3.54
CA ARG A 21 10.19 -5.38 -4.06
C ARG A 21 8.77 -5.89 -4.37
N PHE A 22 7.84 -5.81 -3.42
CA PHE A 22 6.47 -6.32 -3.62
C PHE A 22 5.73 -5.62 -4.79
N MET A 23 6.10 -4.38 -5.12
CA MET A 23 5.55 -3.66 -6.28
C MET A 23 6.12 -4.23 -7.58
N ALA A 24 7.41 -4.56 -7.62
CA ALA A 24 8.05 -5.20 -8.77
C ALA A 24 7.51 -6.63 -8.98
N GLU A 25 7.32 -7.40 -7.91
CA GLU A 25 6.64 -8.70 -7.96
C GLU A 25 5.23 -8.58 -8.54
N THR A 26 4.46 -7.61 -8.06
CA THR A 26 3.09 -7.35 -8.58
C THR A 26 3.13 -6.97 -10.06
N ALA A 27 4.09 -6.15 -10.49
CA ALA A 27 4.26 -5.80 -11.90
C ALA A 27 4.60 -7.02 -12.75
N HIS A 28 5.48 -7.91 -12.27
CA HIS A 28 5.84 -9.15 -12.96
C HIS A 28 4.66 -10.13 -13.04
N ILE A 29 3.90 -10.31 -11.94
CA ILE A 29 2.72 -11.20 -11.93
C ILE A 29 1.67 -10.76 -12.97
N LEU A 30 1.47 -9.46 -13.13
CA LEU A 30 0.50 -8.92 -14.08
C LEU A 30 1.04 -8.81 -15.52
N ASN A 31 2.36 -8.94 -15.72
CA ASN A 31 3.03 -8.83 -17.01
C ASN A 31 4.15 -9.91 -17.12
N PRO A 32 3.79 -11.20 -17.10
CA PRO A 32 4.78 -12.27 -17.04
C PRO A 32 5.67 -12.37 -18.29
N GLU A 33 5.24 -11.76 -19.39
CA GLU A 33 5.99 -11.69 -20.65
C GLU A 33 7.04 -10.57 -20.66
N LYS A 34 7.03 -9.66 -19.67
CA LYS A 34 7.92 -8.52 -19.58
C LYS A 34 9.02 -8.74 -18.55
N LYS A 35 10.20 -8.23 -18.86
CA LYS A 35 11.30 -8.17 -17.91
C LYS A 35 11.08 -7.01 -16.94
N VAL A 36 10.90 -7.30 -15.65
CA VAL A 36 10.73 -6.28 -14.60
C VAL A 36 12.02 -6.12 -13.82
N LEU A 37 12.55 -4.90 -13.78
CA LEU A 37 13.81 -4.56 -13.10
C LEU A 37 13.53 -3.68 -11.90
N LEU A 38 14.17 -4.00 -10.77
CA LEU A 38 14.20 -3.21 -9.54
C LEU A 38 15.61 -2.63 -9.38
N PRO A 39 15.81 -1.30 -9.43
CA PRO A 39 17.14 -0.70 -9.40
C PRO A 39 17.96 -1.04 -8.15
N SER A 40 17.33 -1.12 -6.99
CA SER A 40 18.00 -1.52 -5.75
C SER A 40 17.33 -2.78 -5.18
N PRO A 41 18.07 -3.90 -5.05
CA PRO A 41 17.53 -5.15 -4.49
C PRO A 41 17.15 -5.00 -3.01
N ASP A 42 17.75 -4.03 -2.31
CA ASP A 42 17.52 -3.76 -0.90
C ASP A 42 16.30 -2.86 -0.64
N ALA A 43 15.66 -2.36 -1.70
CA ALA A 43 14.42 -1.59 -1.60
C ALA A 43 13.25 -2.53 -1.26
N GLY A 44 13.10 -2.86 0.02
CA GLY A 44 12.09 -3.74 0.59
C GLY A 44 10.92 -2.98 1.22
N CYS A 45 10.12 -3.71 1.99
CA CYS A 45 9.09 -3.16 2.85
C CYS A 45 8.94 -4.06 4.09
N PRO A 46 9.41 -3.62 5.28
CA PRO A 46 9.32 -4.42 6.50
C PRO A 46 7.90 -4.89 6.83
N LEU A 47 6.89 -4.08 6.49
CA LEU A 47 5.49 -4.48 6.64
C LEU A 47 5.12 -5.65 5.72
N ALA A 48 5.59 -5.62 4.46
CA ALA A 48 5.32 -6.69 3.51
C ALA A 48 6.00 -8.00 3.90
N ASP A 49 7.21 -7.90 4.44
CA ASP A 49 8.05 -9.05 4.85
C ASP A 49 7.61 -9.65 6.20
N TYR A 50 6.82 -8.91 6.98
CA TYR A 50 6.30 -9.35 8.28
C TYR A 50 5.29 -10.48 8.15
N LEU A 51 4.45 -10.47 7.12
CA LEU A 51 3.44 -11.50 6.86
C LEU A 51 4.06 -12.67 6.11
N THR A 52 3.81 -13.89 6.56
CA THR A 52 4.24 -15.12 5.88
C THR A 52 3.03 -15.94 5.38
N PRO A 53 3.20 -16.77 4.34
CA PRO A 53 2.15 -17.71 3.91
C PRO A 53 1.71 -18.66 5.04
N GLY A 54 2.65 -19.07 5.91
CA GLY A 54 2.35 -19.94 7.07
C GLY A 54 1.31 -19.30 8.00
N MET A 55 1.50 -18.01 8.35
CA MET A 55 0.54 -17.28 9.20
C MET A 55 -0.86 -17.21 8.57
N ILE A 56 -0.94 -17.06 7.25
CA ILE A 56 -2.22 -17.04 6.52
C ILE A 56 -2.88 -18.41 6.59
N LEU A 57 -2.13 -19.47 6.33
CA LEU A 57 -2.65 -20.85 6.33
C LEU A 57 -3.11 -21.28 7.72
N GLU A 58 -2.38 -20.93 8.77
CA GLU A 58 -2.78 -21.15 10.16
C GLU A 58 -4.09 -20.42 10.49
N ALA A 59 -4.22 -19.16 10.06
CA ALA A 59 -5.46 -18.40 10.24
C ALA A 59 -6.63 -19.03 9.47
N LYS A 60 -6.42 -19.55 8.26
CA LYS A 60 -7.45 -20.26 7.49
C LYS A 60 -7.91 -21.55 8.18
N VAL A 61 -7.00 -22.28 8.83
CA VAL A 61 -7.36 -23.46 9.63
C VAL A 61 -8.24 -23.07 10.83
N LYS A 62 -7.90 -21.95 11.49
CA LYS A 62 -8.65 -21.45 12.64
C LYS A 62 -10.02 -20.86 12.25
N TYR A 63 -10.13 -20.28 11.08
CA TYR A 63 -11.34 -19.63 10.56
C TYR A 63 -11.67 -20.11 9.15
N PRO A 64 -12.14 -21.37 9.00
CA PRO A 64 -12.32 -22.01 7.69
C PRO A 64 -13.42 -21.37 6.83
N ASP A 65 -14.34 -20.64 7.44
CA ASP A 65 -15.43 -19.91 6.78
C ASP A 65 -15.05 -18.47 6.37
N ALA A 66 -13.83 -18.00 6.75
CA ALA A 66 -13.36 -16.67 6.44
C ALA A 66 -12.74 -16.60 5.04
N ALA A 67 -12.90 -15.45 4.37
CA ALA A 67 -12.07 -15.09 3.23
C ALA A 67 -10.78 -14.39 3.68
N VAL A 68 -9.72 -14.56 2.91
CA VAL A 68 -8.42 -13.92 3.16
C VAL A 68 -8.23 -12.74 2.22
N VAL A 69 -8.04 -11.57 2.77
CA VAL A 69 -7.67 -10.35 2.04
C VAL A 69 -6.30 -9.88 2.54
N VAL A 70 -5.31 -9.83 1.65
CA VAL A 70 -4.01 -9.25 1.99
C VAL A 70 -3.86 -7.87 1.38
N TYR A 71 -3.24 -6.97 2.13
CA TYR A 71 -2.83 -5.69 1.61
C TYR A 71 -1.76 -5.87 0.51
N ILE A 72 -1.75 -5.02 -0.51
CA ILE A 72 -0.81 -5.09 -1.63
C ILE A 72 0.65 -5.10 -1.14
N ASN A 73 0.93 -4.48 0.03
CA ASN A 73 2.19 -4.54 0.73
C ASN A 73 2.34 -5.91 1.42
N SER A 74 2.53 -6.93 0.61
CA SER A 74 2.79 -8.32 0.98
C SER A 74 3.59 -8.99 -0.15
N THR A 75 4.25 -10.11 0.15
CA THR A 75 5.03 -10.86 -0.84
C THR A 75 4.12 -11.57 -1.86
N ALA A 76 4.69 -12.00 -2.98
CA ALA A 76 3.96 -12.78 -3.99
C ALA A 76 3.37 -14.07 -3.41
N GLU A 77 4.13 -14.74 -2.52
CA GLU A 77 3.72 -15.99 -1.85
C GLU A 77 2.51 -15.77 -0.94
N CYS A 78 2.45 -14.64 -0.21
CA CYS A 78 1.27 -14.28 0.59
C CYS A 78 0.04 -14.04 -0.29
N LYS A 79 0.23 -13.34 -1.42
CA LYS A 79 -0.84 -13.12 -2.41
C LYS A 79 -1.36 -14.44 -2.98
N ALA A 80 -0.46 -15.41 -3.23
CA ALA A 80 -0.81 -16.69 -3.83
C ALA A 80 -1.77 -17.55 -2.99
N VAL A 81 -1.70 -17.43 -1.66
CA VAL A 81 -2.54 -18.18 -0.72
C VAL A 81 -3.76 -17.37 -0.23
N SER A 82 -4.02 -16.21 -0.83
CA SER A 82 -5.10 -15.29 -0.48
C SER A 82 -6.26 -15.36 -1.49
N ASP A 83 -7.46 -14.98 -1.04
CA ASP A 83 -8.65 -14.91 -1.91
C ASP A 83 -8.68 -13.59 -2.70
N SER A 84 -8.15 -12.52 -2.12
CA SER A 84 -8.01 -11.22 -2.78
C SER A 84 -6.84 -10.41 -2.21
N VAL A 85 -6.41 -9.45 -3.00
CA VAL A 85 -5.52 -8.36 -2.58
C VAL A 85 -6.34 -7.08 -2.43
N CYS A 86 -5.87 -6.13 -1.65
CA CYS A 86 -6.43 -4.77 -1.62
C CYS A 86 -5.32 -3.71 -1.57
N THR A 87 -5.68 -2.46 -1.88
CA THR A 87 -4.89 -1.26 -1.61
C THR A 87 -5.56 -0.45 -0.50
N SER A 88 -4.87 0.52 0.09
CA SER A 88 -5.48 1.46 1.04
C SER A 88 -6.69 2.21 0.46
N GLY A 89 -6.69 2.44 -0.87
CA GLY A 89 -7.78 3.13 -1.56
C GLY A 89 -9.01 2.27 -1.86
N ASN A 90 -8.89 0.94 -1.86
CA ASN A 90 -10.02 0.06 -2.21
C ASN A 90 -10.32 -1.02 -1.17
N ALA A 91 -9.61 -1.08 -0.03
CA ALA A 91 -9.75 -2.13 0.97
C ALA A 91 -11.21 -2.31 1.45
N VAL A 92 -11.89 -1.22 1.77
CA VAL A 92 -13.31 -1.25 2.19
C VAL A 92 -14.19 -1.84 1.08
N ARG A 93 -13.97 -1.44 -0.18
CA ARG A 93 -14.75 -1.91 -1.33
C ARG A 93 -14.49 -3.40 -1.60
N ILE A 94 -13.24 -3.85 -1.54
CA ILE A 94 -12.87 -5.25 -1.72
C ILE A 94 -13.51 -6.11 -0.64
N VAL A 95 -13.37 -5.74 0.63
CA VAL A 95 -13.98 -6.49 1.74
C VAL A 95 -15.50 -6.51 1.64
N LYS A 96 -16.13 -5.40 1.24
CA LYS A 96 -17.59 -5.33 1.03
C LYS A 96 -18.06 -6.26 -0.09
N SER A 97 -17.27 -6.48 -1.15
CA SER A 97 -17.63 -7.34 -2.29
C SER A 97 -17.63 -8.83 -1.96
N LEU A 98 -16.93 -9.24 -0.91
CA LEU A 98 -16.85 -10.63 -0.48
C LEU A 98 -18.12 -11.07 0.25
N LYS A 99 -18.58 -12.30 0.00
CA LYS A 99 -19.79 -12.85 0.64
C LYS A 99 -19.59 -13.22 2.10
N GLN A 100 -18.37 -13.60 2.47
CA GLN A 100 -18.00 -14.03 3.81
C GLN A 100 -18.19 -12.89 4.81
N ARG A 101 -18.73 -13.19 5.99
CA ARG A 101 -18.82 -12.23 7.09
C ARG A 101 -17.46 -12.02 7.74
N ARG A 102 -16.71 -13.13 7.91
CA ARG A 102 -15.36 -13.12 8.49
C ARG A 102 -14.32 -12.88 7.41
N ILE A 103 -13.41 -11.96 7.67
CA ILE A 103 -12.32 -11.61 6.77
C ILE A 103 -11.02 -11.64 7.55
N ILE A 104 -10.16 -12.58 7.22
CA ILE A 104 -8.77 -12.61 7.67
C ILE A 104 -8.04 -11.52 6.90
N PHE A 105 -7.44 -10.55 7.61
CA PHE A 105 -6.86 -9.35 6.99
C PHE A 105 -5.43 -9.10 7.48
N GLY A 106 -4.51 -8.79 6.60
CA GLY A 106 -3.12 -8.48 6.94
C GLY A 106 -2.33 -7.89 5.78
N PRO A 107 -1.09 -7.49 6.04
CA PRO A 107 -0.38 -7.45 7.35
C PRO A 107 -0.71 -6.23 8.23
N ASP A 108 -1.25 -5.12 7.70
CA ASP A 108 -1.40 -3.86 8.43
C ASP A 108 -2.63 -3.86 9.35
N THR A 109 -2.40 -3.79 10.66
CA THR A 109 -3.46 -3.80 11.69
C THR A 109 -4.22 -2.47 11.74
N ASN A 110 -3.60 -1.35 11.40
CA ASN A 110 -4.26 -0.06 11.34
C ASN A 110 -5.24 0.02 10.16
N LEU A 111 -4.81 -0.50 8.99
CA LEU A 111 -5.69 -0.62 7.84
C LEU A 111 -6.85 -1.60 8.12
N ALA A 112 -6.58 -2.73 8.80
CA ALA A 112 -7.62 -3.66 9.25
C ALA A 112 -8.64 -2.96 10.17
N SER A 113 -8.18 -2.18 11.13
CA SER A 113 -9.01 -1.37 12.02
C SER A 113 -9.84 -0.31 11.26
N TYR A 114 -9.25 0.32 10.24
CA TYR A 114 -9.97 1.24 9.37
C TYR A 114 -11.11 0.54 8.61
N VAL A 115 -10.82 -0.62 8.02
CA VAL A 115 -11.83 -1.42 7.31
C VAL A 115 -12.94 -1.87 8.26
N GLN A 116 -12.61 -2.32 9.49
CA GLN A 116 -13.58 -2.70 10.50
C GLN A 116 -14.51 -1.54 10.88
N SER A 117 -13.95 -0.35 11.02
CA SER A 117 -14.75 0.85 11.35
C SER A 117 -15.71 1.23 10.23
N ALA A 118 -15.31 1.01 8.98
CA ALA A 118 -16.14 1.30 7.80
C ALA A 118 -17.19 0.21 7.51
N LEU A 119 -16.97 -1.00 8.00
CA LEU A 119 -17.85 -2.17 7.74
C LEU A 119 -18.18 -2.90 9.05
N PRO A 120 -19.06 -2.31 9.90
CA PRO A 120 -19.38 -2.88 11.21
C PRO A 120 -20.08 -4.26 11.14
N ASP A 121 -20.72 -4.59 10.02
CA ASP A 121 -21.39 -5.88 9.80
C ASP A 121 -20.41 -7.02 9.45
N LYS A 122 -19.17 -6.71 9.08
CA LYS A 122 -18.10 -7.66 8.87
C LYS A 122 -17.31 -7.88 10.15
N GLU A 123 -16.65 -9.01 10.26
CA GLU A 123 -15.71 -9.35 11.32
C GLU A 123 -14.32 -9.41 10.73
N ILE A 124 -13.51 -8.37 10.95
CA ILE A 124 -12.14 -8.28 10.44
C ILE A 124 -11.19 -8.90 11.45
N ILE A 125 -10.50 -9.96 11.06
CA ILE A 125 -9.57 -10.72 11.89
C ILE A 125 -8.15 -10.39 11.42
N PRO A 126 -7.38 -9.55 12.16
CA PRO A 126 -5.99 -9.27 11.81
C PRO A 126 -5.14 -10.54 11.91
N ILE A 127 -4.31 -10.84 10.89
CA ILE A 127 -3.43 -12.01 10.91
C ILE A 127 -2.21 -11.75 11.80
N ALA A 128 -1.69 -10.53 11.77
CA ALA A 128 -0.39 -10.17 12.32
C ALA A 128 -0.58 -9.06 13.36
N GLU A 129 -0.57 -9.39 14.63
CA GLU A 129 -0.84 -8.43 15.72
C GLU A 129 0.16 -7.25 15.80
N GLY A 130 1.37 -7.39 15.24
CA GLY A 130 2.40 -6.34 15.20
C GLY A 130 2.57 -5.66 13.84
N GLY A 131 1.79 -6.04 12.83
CA GLY A 131 1.94 -5.53 11.48
C GLY A 131 1.48 -4.08 11.35
N HIS A 132 2.43 -3.16 11.08
CA HIS A 132 2.13 -1.76 10.83
C HIS A 132 3.24 -1.10 9.98
N CYS A 133 2.90 -0.03 9.29
CA CYS A 133 3.88 0.80 8.60
C CYS A 133 4.61 1.69 9.61
N TYR A 134 5.94 1.55 9.72
CA TYR A 134 6.75 2.32 10.67
C TYR A 134 6.77 3.83 10.37
N VAL A 135 6.36 4.24 9.18
CA VAL A 135 6.23 5.65 8.82
C VAL A 135 4.91 6.22 9.36
N HIS A 136 3.81 5.52 9.14
CA HIS A 136 2.48 6.00 9.50
C HIS A 136 2.19 6.02 11.00
N VAL A 137 2.99 5.32 11.81
CA VAL A 137 2.87 5.35 13.28
C VAL A 137 3.67 6.46 13.96
N LYS A 138 4.40 7.29 13.19
CA LYS A 138 5.22 8.38 13.75
C LYS A 138 4.43 9.63 14.12
N PHE A 139 3.23 9.80 13.57
CA PHE A 139 2.40 10.98 13.83
C PHE A 139 1.89 11.00 15.26
N ASP A 140 1.87 12.19 15.88
CA ASP A 140 1.41 12.42 17.24
C ASP A 140 0.07 13.17 17.25
N THR A 141 -0.78 12.85 18.23
CA THR A 141 -2.10 13.46 18.39
C THR A 141 -2.02 14.92 18.87
N GLU A 142 -1.01 15.29 19.63
CA GLU A 142 -0.84 16.67 20.09
C GLU A 142 -0.50 17.60 18.93
N ASP A 143 0.41 17.19 18.05
CA ASP A 143 0.72 17.94 16.83
C ASP A 143 -0.54 18.20 15.99
N LEU A 144 -1.40 17.19 15.85
CA LEU A 144 -2.64 17.30 15.07
C LEU A 144 -3.67 18.23 15.74
N LYS A 145 -3.69 18.32 17.06
CA LYS A 145 -4.53 19.29 17.78
C LYS A 145 -4.08 20.72 17.51
N GLU A 146 -2.77 20.98 17.50
CA GLU A 146 -2.20 22.29 17.18
C GLU A 146 -2.51 22.68 15.73
N VAL A 147 -2.32 21.78 14.78
CA VAL A 147 -2.66 21.96 13.36
C VAL A 147 -4.14 22.32 13.20
N LYS A 148 -5.02 21.61 13.90
CA LYS A 148 -6.46 21.83 13.86
C LYS A 148 -6.85 23.17 14.50
N ALA A 149 -6.19 23.56 15.58
CA ALA A 149 -6.38 24.86 16.23
C ALA A 149 -5.94 26.03 15.31
N ALA A 150 -4.95 25.79 14.43
CA ALA A 150 -4.53 26.74 13.40
C ALA A 150 -5.50 26.79 12.19
N GLY A 151 -6.55 25.99 12.17
CA GLY A 151 -7.55 25.96 11.09
C GLY A 151 -7.06 25.28 9.81
N ILE A 152 -6.01 24.46 9.89
CA ILE A 152 -5.46 23.74 8.74
C ILE A 152 -6.14 22.37 8.64
N PRO A 153 -6.81 22.03 7.52
CA PRO A 153 -7.43 20.73 7.34
C PRO A 153 -6.38 19.62 7.19
N ILE A 154 -6.75 18.41 7.66
CA ILE A 154 -5.85 17.28 7.84
C ILE A 154 -6.28 16.10 6.95
N MET A 155 -5.36 15.63 6.10
CA MET A 155 -5.51 14.37 5.36
C MET A 155 -4.65 13.28 5.98
N VAL A 156 -5.25 12.14 6.30
CA VAL A 156 -4.59 11.03 6.99
C VAL A 156 -4.66 9.77 6.15
N HIS A 157 -3.54 9.06 6.04
CA HIS A 157 -3.51 7.76 5.38
C HIS A 157 -4.20 6.68 6.25
N PRO A 158 -4.94 5.71 5.68
CA PRO A 158 -5.63 4.66 6.45
C PRO A 158 -4.72 3.77 7.32
N GLU A 159 -3.42 3.68 6.99
CA GLU A 159 -2.40 2.98 7.79
C GLU A 159 -1.97 3.74 9.05
N CYS A 160 -2.41 4.97 9.25
CA CYS A 160 -2.17 5.66 10.52
C CYS A 160 -3.03 5.05 11.63
N PRO A 161 -2.57 5.09 12.91
CA PRO A 161 -3.34 4.65 14.07
C PRO A 161 -4.73 5.29 14.15
N ALA A 162 -5.68 4.59 14.78
CA ALA A 162 -7.04 5.10 14.94
C ALA A 162 -7.09 6.45 15.68
N SER A 163 -6.20 6.68 16.64
CA SER A 163 -6.05 7.97 17.35
C SER A 163 -5.72 9.12 16.39
N ILE A 164 -4.87 8.88 15.41
CA ILE A 164 -4.48 9.86 14.39
C ILE A 164 -5.65 10.08 13.41
N ARG A 165 -6.27 8.99 12.93
CA ARG A 165 -7.42 9.07 12.02
C ARG A 165 -8.62 9.81 12.62
N ALA A 166 -8.78 9.80 13.94
CA ALA A 166 -9.84 10.53 14.63
C ALA A 166 -9.72 12.07 14.51
N HIS A 167 -8.54 12.60 14.16
CA HIS A 167 -8.31 14.02 13.94
C HIS A 167 -8.46 14.44 12.45
N ALA A 168 -8.63 13.48 11.54
CA ALA A 168 -8.66 13.73 10.11
C ALA A 168 -9.95 14.41 9.64
N ASP A 169 -9.81 15.34 8.70
CA ASP A 169 -10.93 15.79 7.88
C ASP A 169 -11.16 14.81 6.73
N HIS A 170 -10.07 14.16 6.25
CA HIS A 170 -10.16 13.10 5.25
C HIS A 170 -9.22 11.94 5.61
N VAL A 171 -9.77 10.72 5.75
CA VAL A 171 -8.99 9.49 5.80
C VAL A 171 -8.99 8.87 4.42
N THR A 172 -7.84 8.85 3.73
CA THR A 172 -7.80 8.47 2.32
C THR A 172 -6.41 8.03 1.83
N SER A 173 -6.38 7.33 0.68
CA SER A 173 -5.13 6.93 0.03
C SER A 173 -4.38 8.10 -0.59
N THR A 174 -3.09 7.92 -0.87
CA THR A 174 -2.23 8.93 -1.50
C THR A 174 -2.75 9.41 -2.86
N GLY A 175 -3.30 8.51 -3.69
CA GLY A 175 -3.94 8.90 -4.95
C GLY A 175 -5.12 9.83 -4.73
N LYS A 176 -5.98 9.53 -3.76
CA LYS A 176 -7.13 10.38 -3.44
C LYS A 176 -6.73 11.69 -2.74
N MET A 177 -5.62 11.69 -1.96
CA MET A 177 -5.03 12.92 -1.42
C MET A 177 -4.68 13.90 -2.55
N ALA A 178 -4.10 13.40 -3.65
CA ALA A 178 -3.76 14.22 -4.82
C ALA A 178 -4.98 14.86 -5.51
N GLU A 179 -6.13 14.19 -5.47
CA GLU A 179 -7.39 14.75 -5.98
C GLU A 179 -7.97 15.82 -5.03
N ILE A 180 -8.06 15.49 -3.72
CA ILE A 180 -8.63 16.37 -2.70
C ILE A 180 -7.76 17.63 -2.52
N ALA A 181 -6.45 17.51 -2.62
CA ALA A 181 -5.52 18.63 -2.49
C ALA A 181 -5.90 19.84 -3.36
N ARG A 182 -6.48 19.60 -4.53
CA ARG A 182 -6.90 20.63 -5.48
C ARG A 182 -8.06 21.51 -4.98
N THR A 183 -8.75 21.11 -3.93
CA THR A 183 -9.96 21.78 -3.43
C THR A 183 -9.69 22.81 -2.33
N GLY A 184 -8.47 22.84 -1.77
CA GLY A 184 -8.08 23.74 -0.67
C GLY A 184 -6.86 24.59 -1.00
N SER A 185 -6.47 25.43 -0.07
CA SER A 185 -5.27 26.29 -0.17
C SER A 185 -4.11 25.80 0.68
N ALA A 186 -4.40 25.06 1.76
CA ALA A 186 -3.41 24.49 2.66
C ALA A 186 -3.90 23.14 3.21
N TRP A 187 -2.96 22.22 3.46
CA TRP A 187 -3.25 20.89 4.00
C TRP A 187 -2.12 20.39 4.89
N TYR A 188 -2.47 19.75 5.98
CA TYR A 188 -1.54 18.91 6.74
C TYR A 188 -1.69 17.45 6.31
N ILE A 189 -0.56 16.79 5.97
CA ILE A 189 -0.54 15.49 5.30
C ILE A 189 0.11 14.45 6.20
N CYS A 190 -0.67 13.47 6.66
CA CYS A 190 -0.18 12.35 7.47
C CYS A 190 0.09 11.13 6.58
N THR A 191 1.22 11.15 5.87
CA THR A 191 1.81 10.02 5.14
C THR A 191 3.30 10.29 4.91
N GLU A 192 3.97 9.46 4.11
CA GLU A 192 5.40 9.61 3.77
C GLU A 192 5.70 10.99 3.19
N VAL A 193 6.78 11.60 3.67
CA VAL A 193 7.12 13.02 3.41
C VAL A 193 7.25 13.37 1.92
N GLY A 194 7.69 12.44 1.09
CA GLY A 194 7.79 12.65 -0.37
C GLY A 194 6.45 12.96 -1.05
N MET A 195 5.33 12.65 -0.37
CA MET A 195 4.02 13.07 -0.85
C MET A 195 3.87 14.59 -0.88
N LEU A 196 4.51 15.31 0.02
CA LEU A 196 4.47 16.79 0.05
C LEU A 196 5.04 17.37 -1.25
N ASP A 197 6.17 16.85 -1.72
CA ASP A 197 6.78 17.32 -2.97
C ASP A 197 5.88 17.01 -4.16
N ARG A 198 5.30 15.82 -4.18
CA ARG A 198 4.35 15.45 -5.23
C ARG A 198 3.11 16.35 -5.25
N LEU A 199 2.58 16.72 -4.09
CA LEU A 199 1.44 17.63 -3.99
C LEU A 199 1.79 19.06 -4.41
N LYS A 200 2.98 19.55 -4.07
CA LYS A 200 3.49 20.86 -4.52
C LYS A 200 3.59 20.94 -6.05
N GLU A 201 4.06 19.86 -6.68
CA GLU A 201 4.11 19.77 -8.15
C GLU A 201 2.71 19.80 -8.78
N LEU A 202 1.76 19.05 -8.22
CA LEU A 202 0.40 18.92 -8.74
C LEU A 202 -0.47 20.15 -8.50
N CYS A 203 -0.19 20.89 -7.44
CA CYS A 203 -0.98 22.03 -6.98
C CYS A 203 -0.05 23.22 -6.65
N PRO A 204 0.58 23.85 -7.66
CA PRO A 204 1.46 24.99 -7.43
C PRO A 204 0.71 26.14 -6.75
N GLY A 205 1.33 26.74 -5.74
CA GLY A 205 0.77 27.86 -4.98
C GLY A 205 -0.07 27.48 -3.77
N GLN A 206 -0.29 26.18 -3.52
CA GLN A 206 -0.88 25.68 -2.29
C GLN A 206 0.20 25.32 -1.26
N SER A 207 -0.17 25.32 0.04
CA SER A 207 0.72 24.96 1.13
C SER A 207 0.47 23.51 1.57
N PHE A 208 1.55 22.71 1.64
CA PHE A 208 1.51 21.35 2.14
C PHE A 208 2.51 21.19 3.27
N ILE A 209 2.01 20.80 4.43
CA ILE A 209 2.75 20.61 5.68
C ILE A 209 2.64 19.15 6.08
N GLY A 210 3.64 18.60 6.72
CA GLY A 210 3.66 17.24 7.23
C GLY A 210 4.85 17.02 8.15
N LEU A 211 4.98 15.83 8.68
CA LEU A 211 6.07 15.46 9.55
C LEU A 211 7.32 15.13 8.72
N GLU A 212 8.41 15.89 8.92
CA GLU A 212 9.67 15.71 8.19
C GLU A 212 10.32 14.34 8.45
N GLU A 213 10.14 13.79 9.64
CA GLU A 213 10.62 12.48 10.05
C GLU A 213 9.80 11.30 9.48
N ALA A 214 8.67 11.57 8.83
CA ALA A 214 7.86 10.56 8.18
C ALA A 214 8.49 10.05 6.88
N VAL A 215 9.73 9.60 6.95
CA VAL A 215 10.56 9.12 5.84
C VAL A 215 10.53 7.59 5.78
N CYS A 216 10.25 7.04 4.59
CA CYS A 216 10.44 5.62 4.31
C CYS A 216 11.88 5.36 3.82
N ALA A 217 12.75 4.91 4.73
CA ALA A 217 14.14 4.64 4.42
C ALA A 217 14.30 3.57 3.33
N ASP A 218 13.37 2.61 3.25
CA ASP A 218 13.43 1.53 2.27
C ASP A 218 13.14 2.00 0.84
N MET A 219 12.19 2.91 0.65
CA MET A 219 11.93 3.54 -0.65
C MET A 219 13.08 4.45 -1.08
N LYS A 220 13.80 5.09 -0.12
CA LYS A 220 14.93 5.98 -0.40
C LYS A 220 16.23 5.24 -0.75
N LYS A 221 16.25 3.90 -0.71
CA LYS A 221 17.40 3.09 -1.17
C LYS A 221 17.60 3.15 -2.68
N ILE A 222 16.59 3.55 -3.46
CA ILE A 222 16.74 3.72 -4.91
C ILE A 222 17.34 5.10 -5.18
N THR A 223 18.60 5.12 -5.59
CA THR A 223 19.32 6.32 -5.99
C THR A 223 19.33 6.49 -7.52
N LEU A 224 19.64 7.70 -7.99
CA LEU A 224 19.80 7.96 -9.43
C LEU A 224 20.92 7.11 -10.04
N GLN A 225 22.00 6.85 -9.30
CA GLN A 225 23.11 6.01 -9.74
C GLN A 225 22.69 4.56 -9.94
N GLU A 226 21.91 4.00 -9.00
CA GLU A 226 21.37 2.65 -9.13
C GLU A 226 20.40 2.53 -10.30
N LEU A 227 19.54 3.54 -10.48
CA LEU A 227 18.62 3.59 -11.62
C LEU A 227 19.40 3.60 -12.96
N ILE A 228 20.42 4.47 -13.10
CA ILE A 228 21.25 4.54 -14.30
C ILE A 228 21.98 3.21 -14.52
N SER A 229 22.55 2.60 -13.47
CA SER A 229 23.23 1.31 -13.56
C SER A 229 22.28 0.20 -13.99
N CYS A 230 21.10 0.13 -13.38
CA CYS A 230 20.06 -0.83 -13.72
C CYS A 230 19.66 -0.72 -15.20
N MET A 231 19.40 0.49 -15.68
CA MET A 231 19.00 0.72 -17.07
C MET A 231 20.11 0.38 -18.08
N ARG A 232 21.37 0.69 -17.76
CA ARG A 232 22.51 0.40 -18.65
C ARG A 232 22.84 -1.09 -18.74
N ASN A 233 22.73 -1.78 -17.60
CA ASN A 233 23.16 -3.18 -17.49
C ASN A 233 21.98 -4.17 -17.60
N LEU A 234 20.74 -3.68 -17.64
CA LEU A 234 19.51 -4.47 -17.54
C LEU A 234 19.53 -5.44 -16.35
N SER A 235 20.05 -4.94 -15.20
CA SER A 235 20.25 -5.70 -13.96
C SER A 235 19.10 -5.48 -12.96
N GLY A 236 19.02 -6.34 -11.93
CA GLY A 236 17.99 -6.25 -10.90
C GLY A 236 16.65 -6.87 -11.33
N GLU A 237 16.68 -7.91 -12.15
CA GLU A 237 15.47 -8.60 -12.58
C GLU A 237 14.74 -9.24 -11.40
N VAL A 238 13.45 -8.98 -11.31
CA VAL A 238 12.54 -9.57 -10.32
C VAL A 238 11.70 -10.62 -11.01
N THR A 239 11.75 -11.83 -10.47
CA THR A 239 10.95 -12.97 -10.94
C THR A 239 10.11 -13.52 -9.78
N VAL A 240 8.97 -14.10 -10.11
CA VAL A 240 8.09 -14.82 -9.18
C VAL A 240 8.07 -16.28 -9.60
N PRO A 241 8.25 -17.25 -8.67
CA PRO A 241 8.22 -18.67 -9.00
C PRO A 241 6.90 -19.07 -9.67
N PRO A 242 6.92 -19.97 -10.69
CA PRO A 242 5.74 -20.38 -11.43
C PRO A 242 4.61 -20.92 -10.54
N GLU A 243 4.96 -21.65 -9.47
CA GLU A 243 4.01 -22.22 -8.50
C GLU A 243 3.29 -21.16 -7.67
N VAL A 244 3.87 -19.96 -7.52
CA VAL A 244 3.29 -18.81 -6.82
C VAL A 244 2.44 -17.97 -7.77
N MET A 245 2.86 -17.90 -9.03
CA MET A 245 2.34 -16.98 -10.06
C MET A 245 0.82 -17.08 -10.22
N GLU A 246 0.28 -18.29 -10.38
CA GLU A 246 -1.14 -18.51 -10.67
C GLU A 246 -2.03 -18.03 -9.51
N GLY A 247 -1.68 -18.41 -8.28
CA GLY A 247 -2.43 -18.01 -7.09
C GLY A 247 -2.39 -16.50 -6.87
N ALA A 248 -1.20 -15.89 -6.97
CA ALA A 248 -1.02 -14.46 -6.80
C ALA A 248 -1.77 -13.66 -7.89
N LYS A 249 -1.72 -14.12 -9.14
CA LYS A 249 -2.43 -13.51 -10.26
C LYS A 249 -3.95 -13.53 -10.02
N ARG A 250 -4.51 -14.65 -9.61
CA ARG A 250 -5.95 -14.79 -9.29
C ARG A 250 -6.39 -13.77 -8.23
N ALA A 251 -5.64 -13.64 -7.13
CA ALA A 251 -5.96 -12.69 -6.06
C ALA A 251 -5.87 -11.22 -6.52
N LEU A 252 -4.89 -10.88 -7.35
CA LEU A 252 -4.74 -9.55 -7.95
C LEU A 252 -5.84 -9.25 -8.97
N GLU A 253 -6.20 -10.21 -9.83
CA GLU A 253 -7.26 -10.06 -10.82
C GLU A 253 -8.62 -9.88 -10.15
N TYR A 254 -8.89 -10.58 -9.02
CA TYR A 254 -10.09 -10.32 -8.23
C TYR A 254 -10.13 -8.85 -7.77
N MET A 255 -9.04 -8.34 -7.20
CA MET A 255 -8.96 -6.93 -6.79
C MET A 255 -9.25 -5.96 -7.95
N ILE A 256 -8.71 -6.24 -9.13
CA ILE A 256 -8.86 -5.39 -10.31
C ILE A 256 -10.30 -5.46 -10.87
N SER A 257 -10.96 -6.60 -10.74
CA SER A 257 -12.32 -6.83 -11.25
C SER A 257 -13.42 -6.13 -10.44
N VAL A 258 -13.15 -5.76 -9.21
CA VAL A 258 -14.10 -5.04 -8.34
C VAL A 258 -14.10 -3.56 -8.71
N PRO A 259 -15.22 -3.01 -9.24
CA PRO A 259 -15.33 -1.66 -9.77
C PRO A 259 -15.21 -0.56 -8.71
#